data_602a139cf53d32f8f9d87861cbeb2ce2
#
_entry.id   602a139cf53d32f8f9d87861cbeb2ce2
#
_cell.length_a   1.000
_cell.length_b   1.000
_cell.length_c   1.000
_cell.angle_alpha   90.00
_cell.angle_beta   90.00
_cell.angle_gamma   90.00
#
_symmetry.space_group_name_H-M   'P 1'
#
loop_
_entity.id
_entity.type
_entity.pdbx_description
1 polymer ?
#
loop_
_entity_poly.entity_id
_entity_poly.type
_entity_poly.pdbx_seq_one_letter_code
_entity_poly.pdbx_strand_id
1 'polypeptide(L)'
;MTMPEVKPNFARDWVEFIDPAKPEELYKCDLTWLTSYWTCIYGAGCCGIDSDKPDAGCCSDGAYYSDEDDEKRTLEVAKRLTRDMWQYFDEAQPKKAKGKMQISEVGLDKDRKTKKIDDSCIFLNRKGY
;
A
#
# COMPACT_ATOMS: atom_id res chain seq x y z
N MET A 1 -20.37 9.28 -9.16
CA MET A 1 -20.02 10.70 -8.89
C MET A 1 -18.62 10.67 -8.28
N THR A 2 -17.58 11.11 -9.01
CA THR A 2 -16.23 11.19 -8.47
C THR A 2 -16.14 12.44 -7.59
N MET A 3 -15.72 12.28 -6.34
CA MET A 3 -15.47 13.44 -5.47
C MET A 3 -14.24 14.21 -6.01
N PRO A 4 -14.30 15.53 -6.03
CA PRO A 4 -13.18 16.33 -6.52
C PRO A 4 -12.00 16.23 -5.55
N GLU A 5 -10.79 16.21 -6.12
CA GLU A 5 -9.56 16.39 -5.36
C GLU A 5 -9.46 17.85 -4.89
N VAL A 6 -9.23 18.07 -3.60
CA VAL A 6 -9.07 19.42 -3.05
C VAL A 6 -7.61 19.84 -3.01
N LYS A 7 -7.37 21.12 -3.30
CA LYS A 7 -6.01 21.70 -3.23
C LYS A 7 -5.52 21.71 -1.78
N PRO A 8 -4.19 21.60 -1.53
CA PRO A 8 -3.62 21.63 -0.17
C PRO A 8 -3.99 22.86 0.66
N ASN A 9 -4.24 24.00 0.00
CA ASN A 9 -4.64 25.27 0.64
C ASN A 9 -6.15 25.47 0.75
N PHE A 10 -6.96 24.44 0.45
CA PHE A 10 -8.40 24.51 0.66
C PHE A 10 -8.71 24.62 2.17
N ALA A 11 -9.77 25.32 2.52
CA ALA A 11 -10.21 25.47 3.90
C ALA A 11 -10.46 24.09 4.56
N ARG A 12 -10.02 23.96 5.80
CA ARG A 12 -10.12 22.71 6.55
C ARG A 12 -11.21 22.81 7.60
N ASP A 13 -12.07 21.78 7.60
CA ASP A 13 -13.07 21.58 8.63
C ASP A 13 -12.62 20.43 9.54
N TRP A 14 -12.63 20.69 10.85
CA TRP A 14 -12.19 19.74 11.84
C TRP A 14 -13.34 19.32 12.76
N VAL A 15 -13.35 18.04 13.14
CA VAL A 15 -14.20 17.52 14.19
C VAL A 15 -13.35 16.87 15.27
N GLU A 16 -13.76 17.08 16.52
CA GLU A 16 -13.15 16.43 17.68
C GLU A 16 -14.21 15.56 18.38
N PHE A 17 -13.84 14.34 18.75
CA PHE A 17 -14.69 13.44 19.51
C PHE A 17 -13.86 12.51 20.38
N ILE A 18 -14.46 12.04 21.46
CA ILE A 18 -13.87 11.05 22.35
C ILE A 18 -14.31 9.66 21.89
N ASP A 19 -13.39 8.69 21.88
CA ASP A 19 -13.73 7.29 21.60
C ASP A 19 -14.61 6.76 22.75
N PRO A 20 -15.86 6.32 22.46
CA PRO A 20 -16.71 5.75 23.51
C PRO A 20 -16.14 4.49 24.16
N ALA A 21 -15.26 3.75 23.48
CA ALA A 21 -14.61 2.56 23.99
C ALA A 21 -13.34 2.88 24.81
N LYS A 22 -12.76 4.08 24.61
CA LYS A 22 -11.53 4.56 25.26
C LYS A 22 -11.67 6.04 25.62
N PRO A 23 -12.33 6.37 26.74
CA PRO A 23 -12.65 7.76 27.11
C PRO A 23 -11.43 8.68 27.29
N GLU A 24 -10.24 8.12 27.42
CA GLU A 24 -8.96 8.85 27.51
C GLU A 24 -8.40 9.26 26.13
N GLU A 25 -8.96 8.75 25.04
CA GLU A 25 -8.51 9.06 23.67
C GLU A 25 -9.41 10.11 23.03
N LEU A 26 -8.83 11.26 22.68
CA LEU A 26 -9.46 12.32 21.88
C LEU A 26 -8.97 12.23 20.44
N TYR A 27 -9.88 12.08 19.49
CA TYR A 27 -9.59 12.12 18.08
C TYR A 27 -9.90 13.49 17.50
N LYS A 28 -8.97 13.99 16.66
CA LYS A 28 -9.17 15.19 15.85
C LYS A 28 -9.04 14.81 14.39
N CYS A 29 -10.15 14.89 13.67
CA CYS A 29 -10.24 14.47 12.28
C CYS A 29 -10.43 15.65 11.32
N ASP A 30 -9.68 15.67 10.24
CA ASP A 30 -9.85 16.61 9.13
C ASP A 30 -10.98 16.13 8.22
N LEU A 31 -12.18 16.70 8.38
CA LEU A 31 -13.35 16.34 7.57
C LEU A 31 -13.14 16.67 6.10
N THR A 32 -12.45 17.78 5.79
CA THR A 32 -12.16 18.16 4.41
C THR A 32 -11.36 17.06 3.72
N TRP A 33 -10.34 16.50 4.39
CA TRP A 33 -9.56 15.40 3.85
C TRP A 33 -10.38 14.11 3.75
N LEU A 34 -11.09 13.73 4.79
CA LEU A 34 -11.89 12.49 4.85
C LEU A 34 -13.03 12.46 3.82
N THR A 35 -13.56 13.61 3.44
CA THR A 35 -14.68 13.74 2.48
C THR A 35 -14.23 14.17 1.08
N SER A 36 -12.93 14.39 0.86
CA SER A 36 -12.36 14.68 -0.44
C SER A 36 -11.69 13.47 -1.07
N TYR A 37 -11.48 13.53 -2.38
CA TYR A 37 -10.65 12.58 -3.12
C TYR A 37 -9.25 13.16 -3.26
N TRP A 38 -8.24 12.32 -3.11
CA TRP A 38 -6.86 12.69 -3.40
C TRP A 38 -6.10 11.52 -4.02
N THR A 39 -5.10 11.82 -4.80
CA THR A 39 -4.28 10.85 -5.52
C THR A 39 -2.86 10.88 -4.97
N CYS A 40 -2.24 9.72 -4.85
CA CYS A 40 -0.83 9.63 -4.52
C CYS A 40 0.02 10.36 -5.57
N ILE A 41 0.86 11.29 -5.13
CA ILE A 41 1.74 12.09 -6.00
C ILE A 41 3.13 11.46 -6.19
N TYR A 42 3.28 10.18 -5.92
CA TYR A 42 4.52 9.48 -6.21
C TYR A 42 4.86 9.59 -7.70
N GLY A 43 6.08 10.01 -8.00
CA GLY A 43 6.51 10.31 -9.36
C GLY A 43 6.08 11.67 -9.91
N ALA A 44 5.22 12.42 -9.18
CA ALA A 44 4.74 13.75 -9.53
C ALA A 44 5.10 14.82 -8.48
N GLY A 45 6.20 14.60 -7.74
CA GLY A 45 6.71 15.51 -6.71
C GLY A 45 7.12 14.82 -5.41
N CYS A 46 6.59 13.62 -5.13
CA CYS A 46 7.05 12.77 -4.04
C CYS A 46 8.14 11.81 -4.54
N CYS A 47 9.27 11.78 -3.86
CA CYS A 47 10.41 10.89 -4.18
C CYS A 47 10.34 9.54 -3.43
N GLY A 48 9.27 9.28 -2.68
CA GLY A 48 9.19 8.13 -1.79
C GLY A 48 9.86 8.35 -0.44
N ILE A 49 10.16 7.27 0.29
CA ILE A 49 10.80 7.32 1.62
C ILE A 49 12.31 7.52 1.50
N ASP A 50 12.93 6.89 0.54
CA ASP A 50 14.38 6.93 0.34
C ASP A 50 14.71 7.78 -0.90
N SER A 51 15.27 8.97 -0.69
CA SER A 51 15.65 9.90 -1.77
C SER A 51 16.72 9.31 -2.69
N ASP A 52 17.55 8.39 -2.20
CA ASP A 52 18.61 7.75 -2.96
C ASP A 52 18.07 6.58 -3.81
N LYS A 53 16.84 6.15 -3.52
CA LYS A 53 16.11 5.09 -4.26
C LYS A 53 14.70 5.56 -4.67
N PRO A 54 14.59 6.60 -5.51
CA PRO A 54 13.29 7.18 -5.83
C PRO A 54 12.33 6.20 -6.51
N ASP A 55 12.84 5.16 -7.18
CA ASP A 55 12.01 4.14 -7.83
C ASP A 55 11.40 3.13 -6.84
N ALA A 56 11.85 3.12 -5.59
CA ALA A 56 11.31 2.26 -4.54
C ALA A 56 10.02 2.82 -3.91
N GLY A 57 9.74 4.12 -4.07
CA GLY A 57 8.56 4.77 -3.52
C GLY A 57 8.51 4.66 -1.99
N CYS A 58 7.31 4.48 -1.46
CA CYS A 58 7.10 4.17 -0.05
C CYS A 58 6.97 2.65 0.23
N CYS A 59 7.22 1.82 -0.77
CA CYS A 59 7.15 0.36 -0.69
C CYS A 59 8.53 -0.31 -0.58
N SER A 60 9.54 0.40 -0.11
CA SER A 60 10.94 -0.05 -0.06
C SER A 60 11.17 -1.28 0.83
N ASP A 61 10.30 -1.54 1.82
CA ASP A 61 10.44 -2.71 2.69
C ASP A 61 9.32 -3.75 2.53
N GLY A 62 8.39 -3.52 1.61
CA GLY A 62 7.16 -4.31 1.50
C GLY A 62 6.15 -3.98 2.59
N ALA A 63 5.00 -4.64 2.57
CA ALA A 63 3.93 -4.46 3.53
C ALA A 63 3.82 -5.69 4.43
N TYR A 64 3.83 -5.49 5.75
CA TYR A 64 3.58 -6.54 6.72
C TYR A 64 2.07 -6.86 6.76
N TYR A 65 1.75 -8.12 6.81
CA TYR A 65 0.38 -8.58 7.00
C TYR A 65 -0.02 -8.44 8.47
N SER A 66 -1.25 -8.02 8.72
CA SER A 66 -1.77 -7.93 10.09
C SER A 66 -2.00 -9.30 10.73
N ASP A 67 -2.34 -10.30 9.91
CA ASP A 67 -2.60 -11.68 10.30
C ASP A 67 -2.57 -12.62 9.08
N GLU A 68 -2.79 -13.92 9.33
CA GLU A 68 -2.85 -14.93 8.25
C GLU A 68 -4.02 -14.72 7.28
N ASP A 69 -5.11 -14.13 7.74
CA ASP A 69 -6.27 -13.91 6.88
C ASP A 69 -6.05 -12.72 5.94
N ASP A 70 -5.27 -11.74 6.39
CA ASP A 70 -4.81 -10.64 5.53
C ASP A 70 -3.88 -11.15 4.41
N GLU A 71 -2.93 -12.03 4.72
CA GLU A 71 -2.11 -12.69 3.71
C GLU A 71 -2.96 -13.48 2.70
N LYS A 72 -3.96 -14.24 3.18
CA LYS A 72 -4.88 -15.01 2.31
C LYS A 72 -5.70 -14.09 1.40
N ARG A 73 -6.26 -13.00 1.95
CA ARG A 73 -7.02 -12.01 1.15
C ARG A 73 -6.15 -11.39 0.07
N THR A 74 -4.93 -11.00 0.42
CA THR A 74 -3.96 -10.44 -0.54
C THR A 74 -3.66 -11.45 -1.65
N LEU A 75 -3.45 -12.72 -1.32
CA LEU A 75 -3.23 -13.79 -2.30
C LEU A 75 -4.43 -13.96 -3.25
N GLU A 76 -5.66 -13.93 -2.74
CA GLU A 76 -6.86 -14.04 -3.59
C GLU A 76 -7.03 -12.83 -4.54
N VAL A 77 -6.67 -11.63 -4.08
CA VAL A 77 -6.67 -10.44 -4.94
C VAL A 77 -5.56 -10.53 -5.99
N ALA A 78 -4.36 -10.96 -5.60
CA ALA A 78 -3.21 -11.10 -6.50
C ALA A 78 -3.48 -12.06 -7.68
N LYS A 79 -4.29 -13.10 -7.48
CA LYS A 79 -4.71 -14.03 -8.54
C LYS A 79 -5.53 -13.38 -9.66
N ARG A 80 -6.08 -12.20 -9.42
CA ARG A 80 -6.87 -11.44 -10.41
C ARG A 80 -6.02 -10.47 -11.24
N LEU A 81 -4.78 -10.23 -10.81
CA LEU A 81 -3.85 -9.38 -11.55
C LEU A 81 -3.39 -10.09 -12.82
N THR A 82 -3.18 -9.32 -13.84
CA THR A 82 -2.71 -9.78 -15.14
C THR A 82 -1.33 -9.23 -15.45
N ARG A 83 -0.68 -9.71 -16.47
CA ARG A 83 0.68 -9.29 -16.87
C ARG A 83 0.77 -7.81 -17.25
N ASP A 84 -0.28 -7.28 -17.83
CA ASP A 84 -0.41 -5.85 -18.19
C ASP A 84 -0.70 -4.94 -17.00
N MET A 85 -1.12 -5.50 -15.87
CA MET A 85 -1.40 -4.75 -14.64
C MET A 85 -0.25 -4.82 -13.63
N TRP A 86 0.65 -5.81 -13.75
CA TRP A 86 1.61 -6.13 -12.73
C TRP A 86 2.98 -6.51 -13.30
N GLN A 87 3.96 -5.66 -13.09
CA GLN A 87 5.32 -5.79 -13.60
C GLN A 87 5.98 -7.13 -13.23
N TYR A 88 5.78 -7.59 -12.01
CA TYR A 88 6.40 -8.81 -11.48
C TYR A 88 5.46 -10.01 -11.49
N PHE A 89 4.52 -10.03 -12.44
CA PHE A 89 3.55 -11.12 -12.58
C PHE A 89 4.22 -12.49 -12.73
N ASP A 90 5.26 -12.59 -13.54
CA ASP A 90 5.95 -13.86 -13.82
C ASP A 90 6.76 -14.35 -12.61
N GLU A 91 7.42 -13.45 -11.88
CA GLU A 91 8.16 -13.75 -10.65
C GLU A 91 7.27 -14.20 -9.51
N ALA A 92 6.03 -13.79 -9.55
CA ALA A 92 5.01 -14.20 -8.58
C ALA A 92 4.41 -15.56 -8.86
N GLN A 93 4.58 -16.12 -10.06
CA GLN A 93 3.97 -17.40 -10.40
C GLN A 93 4.52 -18.56 -9.58
N PRO A 94 3.71 -19.60 -9.35
CA PRO A 94 4.17 -20.80 -8.65
C PRO A 94 5.34 -21.47 -9.37
N LYS A 95 6.40 -21.77 -8.65
CA LYS A 95 7.55 -22.53 -9.20
C LYS A 95 7.23 -23.98 -9.56
N LYS A 96 6.10 -24.50 -9.10
CA LYS A 96 5.59 -25.85 -9.37
C LYS A 96 4.12 -25.76 -9.74
N ALA A 97 3.64 -26.67 -10.60
CA ALA A 97 2.27 -26.68 -11.13
C ALA A 97 1.15 -26.65 -10.08
N LYS A 98 1.38 -27.14 -8.86
CA LYS A 98 0.44 -27.10 -7.73
C LYS A 98 0.92 -26.16 -6.60
N GLY A 99 1.84 -25.25 -6.87
CA GLY A 99 2.38 -24.33 -5.88
C GLY A 99 1.47 -23.12 -5.63
N LYS A 100 1.77 -22.39 -4.55
CA LYS A 100 1.17 -21.07 -4.28
C LYS A 100 1.96 -19.99 -4.98
N MET A 101 1.31 -18.88 -5.32
CA MET A 101 1.98 -17.67 -5.80
C MET A 101 3.03 -17.21 -4.78
N GLN A 102 4.13 -16.68 -5.30
CA GLN A 102 5.31 -16.28 -4.53
C GLN A 102 5.27 -14.78 -4.22
N ILE A 103 4.22 -14.34 -3.51
CA ILE A 103 3.99 -12.93 -3.18
C ILE A 103 4.40 -12.54 -1.77
N SER A 104 4.79 -13.50 -0.94
CA SER A 104 5.07 -13.30 0.48
C SER A 104 6.46 -13.83 0.86
N GLU A 105 7.04 -13.22 1.87
CA GLU A 105 8.29 -13.64 2.50
C GLU A 105 8.21 -13.48 4.02
N VAL A 106 9.23 -13.95 4.74
CA VAL A 106 9.37 -13.76 6.19
C VAL A 106 10.26 -12.54 6.43
N GLY A 107 9.77 -11.58 7.20
CA GLY A 107 10.51 -10.41 7.64
C GLY A 107 11.49 -10.69 8.78
N LEU A 108 12.13 -9.64 9.29
CA LEU A 108 13.17 -9.74 10.32
C LEU A 108 12.67 -10.37 11.63
N ASP A 109 11.46 -10.04 12.06
CA ASP A 109 10.86 -10.50 13.31
C ASP A 109 10.03 -11.77 13.13
N LYS A 110 10.27 -12.52 12.05
CA LYS A 110 9.51 -13.72 11.63
C LYS A 110 8.07 -13.42 11.20
N ASP A 111 7.68 -12.16 11.16
CA ASP A 111 6.38 -11.74 10.64
C ASP A 111 6.30 -11.92 9.13
N ARG A 112 5.09 -12.19 8.65
CA ARG A 112 4.84 -12.35 7.23
C ARG A 112 4.63 -10.99 6.57
N LYS A 113 5.25 -10.80 5.41
CA LYS A 113 5.11 -9.60 4.61
C LYS A 113 5.08 -9.89 3.12
N THR A 114 4.73 -8.89 2.32
CA THR A 114 4.86 -8.97 0.87
C THR A 114 6.33 -9.16 0.48
N LYS A 115 6.55 -10.02 -0.51
CA LYS A 115 7.88 -10.29 -1.05
C LYS A 115 8.50 -9.02 -1.63
N LYS A 116 9.80 -8.88 -1.49
CA LYS A 116 10.58 -7.83 -2.15
C LYS A 116 11.25 -8.36 -3.41
N ILE A 117 11.33 -7.48 -4.41
CA ILE A 117 12.16 -7.64 -5.61
C ILE A 117 12.94 -6.34 -5.76
N ASP A 118 14.27 -6.42 -5.84
CA ASP A 118 15.17 -5.27 -5.93
C ASP A 118 14.84 -4.18 -4.89
N ASP A 119 14.78 -4.59 -3.63
CA ASP A 119 14.50 -3.74 -2.46
C ASP A 119 13.12 -3.06 -2.42
N SER A 120 12.16 -3.49 -3.22
CA SER A 120 10.80 -2.93 -3.20
C SER A 120 9.74 -4.01 -3.20
N CYS A 121 8.53 -3.65 -2.73
CA CYS A 121 7.38 -4.54 -2.73
C CYS A 121 7.12 -5.09 -4.15
N ILE A 122 6.85 -6.39 -4.25
CA ILE A 122 6.52 -7.08 -5.51
C ILE A 122 5.31 -6.47 -6.24
N PHE A 123 4.43 -5.75 -5.53
CA PHE A 123 3.26 -5.09 -6.12
C PHE A 123 3.53 -3.66 -6.60
N LEU A 124 4.74 -3.13 -6.39
CA LEU A 124 5.12 -1.82 -6.90
C LEU A 124 5.53 -1.92 -8.37
N ASN A 125 4.71 -1.39 -9.26
CA ASN A 125 5.11 -1.16 -10.64
C ASN A 125 6.09 0.02 -10.70
N ARG A 126 7.27 -0.20 -11.26
CA ARG A 126 8.29 0.83 -11.38
C ARG A 126 8.08 1.66 -12.63
N LYS A 127 8.71 2.82 -12.67
CA LYS A 127 8.65 3.75 -13.81
C LYS A 127 9.04 3.03 -15.12
N GLY A 128 8.20 3.20 -16.12
CA GLY A 128 8.42 2.58 -17.45
C GLY A 128 7.67 1.28 -17.68
N TYR A 129 6.89 0.83 -16.68
CA TYR A 129 5.97 -0.29 -16.83
C TYR A 129 4.58 0.19 -17.24
#